data_d721dd2827e4b1a351aa218c1de3f69a
#
_entry.id   d721dd2827e4b1a351aa218c1de3f69a
#
_cell.length_a   1.000
_cell.length_b   1.000
_cell.length_c   1.000
_cell.angle_alpha   90.00
_cell.angle_beta   90.00
_cell.angle_gamma   90.00
#
_symmetry.space_group_name_H-M   'P 1'
#
loop_
_entity.id
_entity.type
_entity.pdbx_description
1 polymer ?
#
loop_
_entity_poly.entity_id
_entity_poly.type
_entity_poly.pdbx_seq_one_letter_code
_entity_poly.pdbx_strand_id
1 'polypeptide(L)'
;STEIINLQAILNLPKATEHFLTDIHGEYEAFAHVLKNGSGSVRRKIDDVFGNTLSSRDKQTLATLIYYPKEKMDRIKKTEKNMEDWYKITLYRLIEICKRTASKYTRSKVRKALPADFAYVIEELITEKKDMTDKESYYNAIVSTIIRIGRAEKFIIAMSELIQRLTVDHLHIVGDIYDRGPGPHIIMDKLMD
;
A
#
# COMPACT_ATOMS: atom_id res chain seq x y z
N SER A 1 33.07 6.96 10.96
CA SER A 1 32.91 6.59 9.55
C SER A 1 31.47 6.81 9.10
N THR A 2 31.24 6.91 7.81
CA THR A 2 29.89 7.08 7.20
C THR A 2 28.94 5.96 7.61
N GLU A 3 29.44 4.75 7.76
CA GLU A 3 28.66 3.59 8.20
C GLU A 3 28.12 3.77 9.63
N ILE A 4 28.93 4.24 10.56
CA ILE A 4 28.49 4.53 11.94
C ILE A 4 27.40 5.59 11.94
N ILE A 5 27.55 6.65 11.15
CA ILE A 5 26.54 7.72 11.02
C ILE A 5 25.21 7.12 10.49
N ASN A 6 25.29 6.26 9.48
CA ASN A 6 24.12 5.63 8.90
C ASN A 6 23.42 4.68 9.90
N LEU A 7 24.17 3.83 10.59
CA LEU A 7 23.62 2.93 11.61
C LEU A 7 22.99 3.70 12.77
N GLN A 8 23.66 4.76 13.25
CA GLN A 8 23.12 5.62 14.31
C GLN A 8 21.83 6.31 13.87
N ALA A 9 21.74 6.76 12.62
CA ALA A 9 20.52 7.36 12.07
C ALA A 9 19.38 6.33 12.00
N ILE A 10 19.66 5.09 11.57
CA ILE A 10 18.68 4.01 11.48
C ILE A 10 18.09 3.66 12.85
N LEU A 11 18.87 3.70 13.93
CA LEU A 11 18.38 3.45 15.29
C LEU A 11 17.30 4.45 15.76
N ASN A 12 17.24 5.62 15.13
CA ASN A 12 16.24 6.66 15.44
C ASN A 12 15.02 6.64 14.50
N LEU A 13 14.94 5.69 13.57
CA LEU A 13 13.74 5.50 12.78
C LEU A 13 12.57 4.97 13.62
N PRO A 14 11.32 5.27 13.23
CA PRO A 14 10.15 4.65 13.83
C PRO A 14 10.28 3.13 13.80
N LYS A 15 9.80 2.46 14.85
CA LYS A 15 9.83 0.99 14.92
C LYS A 15 9.06 0.38 13.74
N ALA A 16 9.56 -0.74 13.27
CA ALA A 16 8.90 -1.57 12.27
C ALA A 16 7.53 -2.07 12.79
N THR A 17 6.62 -2.37 11.86
CA THR A 17 5.34 -2.99 12.19
C THR A 17 5.52 -4.50 12.23
N GLU A 18 5.36 -5.07 13.40
CA GLU A 18 5.40 -6.51 13.62
C GLU A 18 3.97 -7.06 13.74
N HIS A 19 3.70 -8.15 13.04
CA HIS A 19 2.42 -8.84 13.05
C HIS A 19 2.60 -10.22 13.66
N PHE A 20 1.79 -10.53 14.66
CA PHE A 20 1.73 -11.84 15.30
C PHE A 20 0.43 -12.51 14.91
N LEU A 21 0.50 -13.68 14.31
CA LEU A 21 -0.65 -14.50 13.93
C LEU A 21 -0.54 -15.88 14.58
N THR A 22 -1.69 -16.38 15.02
CA THR A 22 -1.85 -17.75 15.53
C THR A 22 -3.16 -18.31 14.98
N ASP A 23 -3.39 -19.62 15.17
CA ASP A 23 -4.65 -20.30 14.84
C ASP A 23 -5.07 -20.10 13.38
N ILE A 24 -4.14 -20.23 12.44
CA ILE A 24 -4.40 -20.08 11.01
C ILE A 24 -5.18 -21.29 10.48
N HIS A 25 -4.89 -22.48 11.00
CA HIS A 25 -5.64 -23.73 10.76
C HIS A 25 -5.90 -24.07 9.28
N GLY A 26 -4.98 -23.75 8.38
CA GLY A 26 -5.17 -24.00 6.94
C GLY A 26 -6.23 -23.11 6.26
N GLU A 27 -6.71 -22.06 6.95
CA GLU A 27 -7.71 -21.12 6.41
C GLU A 27 -7.05 -20.02 5.56
N TYR A 28 -6.67 -20.40 4.33
CA TYR A 28 -5.89 -19.51 3.43
C TYR A 28 -6.56 -18.17 3.17
N GLU A 29 -7.86 -18.13 2.90
CA GLU A 29 -8.56 -16.89 2.56
C GLU A 29 -8.53 -15.87 3.72
N ALA A 30 -8.76 -16.34 4.95
CA ALA A 30 -8.68 -15.51 6.15
C ALA A 30 -7.24 -15.02 6.38
N PHE A 31 -6.26 -15.90 6.26
CA PHE A 31 -4.84 -15.58 6.36
C PHE A 31 -4.42 -14.52 5.32
N ALA A 32 -4.76 -14.76 4.05
CA ALA A 32 -4.45 -13.82 2.96
C ALA A 32 -5.10 -12.45 3.17
N HIS A 33 -6.34 -12.42 3.69
CA HIS A 33 -7.01 -11.17 4.02
C HIS A 33 -6.29 -10.38 5.12
N VAL A 34 -5.86 -11.05 6.17
CA VAL A 34 -5.11 -10.43 7.28
C VAL A 34 -3.78 -9.85 6.78
N LEU A 35 -3.06 -10.55 5.91
CA LEU A 35 -1.84 -10.03 5.29
C LEU A 35 -2.12 -8.78 4.46
N LYS A 36 -3.14 -8.81 3.59
CA LYS A 36 -3.49 -7.69 2.72
C LYS A 36 -3.90 -6.43 3.49
N ASN A 37 -4.60 -6.58 4.60
CA ASN A 37 -5.04 -5.45 5.42
C ASN A 37 -4.01 -5.01 6.48
N GLY A 38 -2.95 -5.80 6.66
CA GLY A 38 -1.91 -5.56 7.64
C GLY A 38 -2.45 -5.51 9.07
N SER A 39 -3.33 -6.47 9.45
CA SER A 39 -4.03 -6.50 10.74
C SER A 39 -4.70 -5.15 11.08
N GLY A 40 -5.34 -4.54 10.08
CA GLY A 40 -6.01 -3.25 10.21
C GLY A 40 -5.09 -2.03 10.11
N SER A 41 -3.77 -2.21 9.92
CA SER A 41 -2.82 -1.08 9.83
C SER A 41 -3.07 -0.19 8.62
N VAL A 42 -3.50 -0.74 7.48
CA VAL A 42 -3.88 0.07 6.31
C VAL A 42 -5.06 0.99 6.64
N ARG A 43 -6.08 0.47 7.34
CA ARG A 43 -7.23 1.27 7.73
C ARG A 43 -6.83 2.42 8.66
N ARG A 44 -5.98 2.15 9.66
CA ARG A 44 -5.45 3.19 10.55
C ARG A 44 -4.71 4.28 9.77
N LYS A 45 -3.90 3.91 8.76
CA LYS A 45 -3.20 4.88 7.91
C LYS A 45 -4.16 5.75 7.09
N ILE A 46 -5.26 5.18 6.59
CA ILE A 46 -6.31 5.94 5.91
C ILE A 46 -6.95 6.95 6.89
N ASP A 47 -7.24 6.50 8.11
CA ASP A 47 -7.79 7.37 9.15
C ASP A 47 -6.81 8.49 9.56
N ASP A 48 -5.53 8.17 9.72
CA ASP A 48 -4.47 9.13 10.02
C ASP A 48 -4.32 10.22 8.93
N VAL A 49 -4.43 9.83 7.65
CA VAL A 49 -4.24 10.76 6.53
C VAL A 49 -5.46 11.63 6.31
N PHE A 50 -6.65 11.04 6.35
CA PHE A 50 -7.87 11.73 5.92
C PHE A 50 -8.75 12.20 7.07
N GLY A 51 -8.58 11.69 8.29
CA GLY A 51 -9.36 12.13 9.44
C GLY A 51 -10.86 12.21 9.13
N ASN A 52 -11.44 13.38 9.30
CA ASN A 52 -12.85 13.65 9.01
C ASN A 52 -13.12 14.16 7.59
N THR A 53 -12.09 14.26 6.73
CA THR A 53 -12.24 14.77 5.36
C THR A 53 -12.86 13.74 4.41
N LEU A 54 -12.79 12.45 4.77
CA LEU A 54 -13.46 11.38 4.05
C LEU A 54 -14.55 10.74 4.90
N SER A 55 -15.68 10.42 4.26
CA SER A 55 -16.72 9.64 4.90
C SER A 55 -16.24 8.23 5.27
N SER A 56 -16.86 7.60 6.27
CA SER A 56 -16.55 6.22 6.63
C SER A 56 -16.69 5.25 5.46
N ARG A 57 -17.69 5.50 4.60
CA ARG A 57 -17.93 4.72 3.38
C ARG A 57 -16.79 4.86 2.36
N ASP A 58 -16.30 6.09 2.14
CA ASP A 58 -15.18 6.32 1.20
C ASP A 58 -13.88 5.70 1.72
N LYS A 59 -13.63 5.81 3.01
CA LYS A 59 -12.48 5.15 3.66
C LYS A 59 -12.54 3.63 3.51
N GLN A 60 -13.72 3.04 3.71
CA GLN A 60 -13.92 1.60 3.52
C GLN A 60 -13.74 1.19 2.06
N THR A 61 -14.24 1.99 1.12
CA THR A 61 -14.06 1.76 -0.32
C THR A 61 -12.60 1.83 -0.71
N LEU A 62 -11.86 2.81 -0.19
CA LEU A 62 -10.43 2.97 -0.43
C LEU A 62 -9.61 1.83 0.19
N ALA A 63 -9.94 1.41 1.41
CA ALA A 63 -9.32 0.25 2.05
C ALA A 63 -9.55 -1.03 1.22
N THR A 64 -10.78 -1.26 0.76
CA THR A 64 -11.09 -2.42 -0.08
C THR A 64 -10.34 -2.38 -1.41
N LEU A 65 -10.16 -1.21 -2.00
CA LEU A 65 -9.35 -1.05 -3.21
C LEU A 65 -7.89 -1.43 -2.96
N ILE A 66 -7.32 -1.01 -1.82
CA ILE A 66 -5.94 -1.36 -1.47
C ILE A 66 -5.80 -2.87 -1.23
N TYR A 67 -6.78 -3.51 -0.57
CA TYR A 67 -6.72 -4.96 -0.26
C TYR A 67 -6.91 -5.84 -1.50
N TYR A 68 -7.82 -5.44 -2.38
CA TYR A 68 -8.26 -6.21 -3.56
C TYR A 68 -8.32 -5.33 -4.80
N PRO A 69 -7.16 -4.81 -5.27
CA PRO A 69 -7.15 -3.78 -6.30
C PRO A 69 -7.74 -4.26 -7.63
N LYS A 70 -7.45 -5.49 -8.05
CA LYS A 70 -7.93 -6.04 -9.34
C LYS A 70 -9.44 -6.23 -9.33
N GLU A 71 -9.94 -6.94 -8.31
CA GLU A 71 -11.37 -7.24 -8.15
C GLU A 71 -12.20 -5.98 -7.96
N LYS A 72 -11.67 -5.00 -7.23
CA LYS A 72 -12.35 -3.72 -7.02
C LYS A 72 -12.37 -2.88 -8.28
N MET A 73 -11.28 -2.84 -9.05
CA MET A 73 -11.23 -2.15 -10.33
C MET A 73 -12.25 -2.69 -11.34
N ASP A 74 -12.39 -4.02 -11.44
CA ASP A 74 -13.38 -4.64 -12.32
C ASP A 74 -14.83 -4.27 -11.98
N ARG A 75 -15.13 -4.10 -10.69
CA ARG A 75 -16.44 -3.64 -10.24
C ARG A 75 -16.66 -2.15 -10.55
N ILE A 76 -15.67 -1.32 -10.29
CA ILE A 76 -15.74 0.13 -10.50
C ILE A 76 -15.95 0.46 -11.98
N LYS A 77 -15.21 -0.20 -12.89
CA LYS A 77 -15.38 -0.02 -14.34
C LYS A 77 -16.82 -0.28 -14.84
N LYS A 78 -17.57 -1.10 -14.11
CA LYS A 78 -18.98 -1.41 -14.46
C LYS A 78 -19.99 -0.39 -13.92
N THR A 79 -19.61 0.36 -12.88
CA THR A 79 -20.57 1.20 -12.15
C THR A 79 -20.23 2.69 -12.22
N GLU A 80 -18.96 3.04 -12.42
CA GLU A 80 -18.52 4.43 -12.46
C GLU A 80 -18.80 5.05 -13.84
N LYS A 81 -19.43 6.21 -13.83
CA LYS A 81 -19.79 6.93 -15.06
C LYS A 81 -18.67 7.85 -15.55
N ASN A 82 -17.89 8.38 -14.64
CA ASN A 82 -16.76 9.28 -14.96
C ASN A 82 -15.47 8.67 -14.43
N MET A 83 -14.89 7.76 -15.21
CA MET A 83 -13.66 7.07 -14.86
C MET A 83 -12.45 8.02 -14.76
N GLU A 84 -12.41 9.10 -15.53
CA GLU A 84 -11.29 10.04 -15.50
C GLU A 84 -11.20 10.77 -14.15
N ASP A 85 -12.29 11.33 -13.68
CA ASP A 85 -12.37 11.99 -12.37
C ASP A 85 -12.13 10.98 -11.24
N TRP A 86 -12.69 9.79 -11.36
CA TRP A 86 -12.49 8.73 -10.38
C TRP A 86 -11.01 8.34 -10.28
N TYR A 87 -10.32 8.15 -11.41
CA TYR A 87 -8.88 7.88 -11.44
C TYR A 87 -8.10 9.00 -10.77
N LYS A 88 -8.38 10.25 -11.12
CA LYS A 88 -7.68 11.41 -10.57
C LYS A 88 -7.79 11.45 -9.06
N ILE A 89 -9.00 11.38 -8.51
CA ILE A 89 -9.25 11.41 -7.08
C ILE A 89 -8.58 10.22 -6.38
N THR A 90 -8.72 9.02 -6.95
CA THR A 90 -8.15 7.79 -6.37
C THR A 90 -6.63 7.81 -6.35
N LEU A 91 -5.99 8.26 -7.43
CA LEU A 91 -4.53 8.39 -7.50
C LEU A 91 -4.00 9.34 -6.43
N TYR A 92 -4.61 10.52 -6.25
CA TYR A 92 -4.22 11.44 -5.19
C TYR A 92 -4.36 10.82 -3.80
N ARG A 93 -5.45 10.11 -3.53
CA ARG A 93 -5.67 9.43 -2.27
C ARG A 93 -4.61 8.34 -2.00
N LEU A 94 -4.30 7.52 -3.00
CA LEU A 94 -3.27 6.48 -2.88
C LEU A 94 -1.87 7.05 -2.69
N ILE A 95 -1.53 8.15 -3.38
CA ILE A 95 -0.25 8.84 -3.21
C ILE A 95 -0.09 9.29 -1.76
N GLU A 96 -1.10 9.93 -1.15
CA GLU A 96 -1.02 10.39 0.23
C GLU A 96 -0.88 9.23 1.24
N ILE A 97 -1.61 8.13 1.04
CA ILE A 97 -1.46 6.92 1.88
C ILE A 97 -0.06 6.33 1.70
N CYS A 98 0.45 6.26 0.47
CA CYS A 98 1.78 5.75 0.20
C CYS A 98 2.87 6.61 0.84
N LYS A 99 2.78 7.94 0.76
CA LYS A 99 3.66 8.88 1.50
C LYS A 99 3.66 8.56 2.99
N ARG A 100 2.48 8.43 3.60
CA ARG A 100 2.32 8.11 5.03
C ARG A 100 2.91 6.75 5.37
N THR A 101 2.73 5.75 4.52
CA THR A 101 3.25 4.40 4.74
C THR A 101 4.77 4.37 4.60
N ALA A 102 5.32 5.06 3.60
CA ALA A 102 6.75 5.12 3.32
C ALA A 102 7.54 5.96 4.34
N SER A 103 6.88 6.89 5.05
CA SER A 103 7.55 7.87 5.92
C SER A 103 8.38 7.28 7.08
N LYS A 104 8.09 6.04 7.47
CA LYS A 104 8.82 5.33 8.53
C LYS A 104 10.12 4.65 8.06
N TYR A 105 10.38 4.66 6.76
CA TYR A 105 11.50 3.92 6.16
C TYR A 105 12.60 4.84 5.63
N THR A 106 13.80 4.26 5.46
CA THR A 106 14.86 4.88 4.66
C THR A 106 14.46 4.90 3.18
N ARG A 107 14.97 5.88 2.43
CA ARG A 107 14.78 5.94 0.97
C ARG A 107 15.25 4.65 0.29
N SER A 108 16.35 4.07 0.74
CA SER A 108 16.88 2.82 0.19
C SER A 108 15.89 1.66 0.34
N LYS A 109 15.23 1.53 1.50
CA LYS A 109 14.21 0.48 1.71
C LYS A 109 12.99 0.71 0.82
N VAL A 110 12.53 1.94 0.71
CA VAL A 110 11.40 2.29 -0.17
C VAL A 110 11.73 1.97 -1.63
N ARG A 111 12.90 2.38 -2.13
CA ARG A 111 13.35 2.11 -3.52
C ARG A 111 13.36 0.62 -3.86
N LYS A 112 13.82 -0.22 -2.94
CA LYS A 112 13.82 -1.68 -3.12
C LYS A 112 12.41 -2.29 -3.21
N ALA A 113 11.41 -1.63 -2.65
CA ALA A 113 10.03 -2.07 -2.67
C ALA A 113 9.25 -1.58 -3.90
N LEU A 114 9.77 -0.57 -4.62
CA LEU A 114 9.06 0.03 -5.75
C LEU A 114 8.82 -0.97 -6.88
N PRO A 115 7.64 -0.97 -7.50
CA PRO A 115 7.37 -1.77 -8.68
C PRO A 115 8.19 -1.25 -9.87
N ALA A 116 8.88 -2.15 -10.57
CA ALA A 116 9.84 -1.80 -11.64
C ALA A 116 9.23 -0.88 -12.71
N ASP A 117 8.01 -1.18 -13.17
CA ASP A 117 7.33 -0.42 -14.25
C ASP A 117 7.07 1.05 -13.91
N PHE A 118 6.95 1.39 -12.62
CA PHE A 118 6.56 2.71 -12.15
C PHE A 118 7.50 3.29 -11.10
N ALA A 119 8.66 2.67 -10.87
CA ALA A 119 9.55 3.01 -9.77
C ALA A 119 9.90 4.52 -9.73
N TYR A 120 10.36 5.08 -10.84
CA TYR A 120 10.71 6.48 -10.93
C TYR A 120 9.52 7.41 -10.63
N VAL A 121 8.38 7.15 -11.28
CA VAL A 121 7.19 7.99 -11.14
C VAL A 121 6.64 7.95 -9.72
N ILE A 122 6.59 6.77 -9.11
CA ILE A 122 6.12 6.62 -7.73
C ILE A 122 7.10 7.33 -6.78
N GLU A 123 8.41 7.16 -6.95
CA GLU A 123 9.41 7.82 -6.11
C GLU A 123 9.24 9.34 -6.15
N GLU A 124 9.08 9.93 -7.34
CA GLU A 124 8.81 11.37 -7.49
C GLU A 124 7.56 11.80 -6.73
N LEU A 125 6.44 11.08 -6.91
CA LEU A 125 5.16 11.43 -6.31
C LEU A 125 5.13 11.30 -4.78
N ILE A 126 5.89 10.36 -4.19
CA ILE A 126 5.87 10.12 -2.75
C ILE A 126 6.96 10.84 -1.97
N THR A 127 8.01 11.33 -2.63
CA THR A 127 9.13 11.99 -1.96
C THR A 127 8.85 13.45 -1.61
N GLU A 128 7.86 14.05 -2.27
CA GLU A 128 7.57 15.48 -2.17
C GLU A 128 6.88 15.88 -0.87
N LYS A 129 7.30 17.05 -0.35
CA LYS A 129 6.62 17.70 0.78
C LYS A 129 5.54 18.66 0.26
N LYS A 130 4.40 18.71 0.94
CA LYS A 130 3.24 19.58 0.58
C LYS A 130 3.55 21.07 0.49
N ASP A 131 4.65 21.51 1.09
CA ASP A 131 5.00 22.93 1.20
C ASP A 131 5.78 23.48 -0.03
N MET A 132 6.00 22.65 -1.05
CA MET A 132 6.68 23.07 -2.29
C MET A 132 5.66 23.38 -3.38
N THR A 133 5.10 24.58 -3.33
CA THR A 133 4.08 25.08 -4.29
C THR A 133 4.54 25.08 -5.75
N ASP A 134 5.84 25.20 -6.00
CA ASP A 134 6.39 25.34 -7.35
C ASP A 134 6.30 24.07 -8.21
N LYS A 135 6.05 22.91 -7.59
CA LYS A 135 5.97 21.62 -8.32
C LYS A 135 4.55 21.05 -8.44
N GLU A 136 3.53 21.74 -7.96
CA GLU A 136 2.15 21.24 -8.03
C GLU A 136 1.72 20.96 -9.48
N SER A 137 2.05 21.86 -10.41
CA SER A 137 1.77 21.68 -11.85
C SER A 137 2.48 20.45 -12.42
N TYR A 138 3.70 20.18 -11.99
CA TYR A 138 4.47 19.01 -12.39
C TYR A 138 3.79 17.69 -11.94
N TYR A 139 3.34 17.62 -10.67
CA TYR A 139 2.64 16.41 -10.17
C TYR A 139 1.29 16.21 -10.83
N ASN A 140 0.54 17.30 -11.02
CA ASN A 140 -0.72 17.27 -11.76
C ASN A 140 -0.51 16.78 -13.20
N ALA A 141 0.58 17.20 -13.86
CA ALA A 141 0.94 16.74 -15.20
C ALA A 141 1.29 15.24 -15.23
N ILE A 142 2.00 14.72 -14.22
CA ILE A 142 2.28 13.29 -14.11
C ILE A 142 0.97 12.51 -14.00
N VAL A 143 0.10 12.84 -13.05
CA VAL A 143 -1.18 12.13 -12.82
C VAL A 143 -2.05 12.20 -14.07
N SER A 144 -2.20 13.37 -14.68
CA SER A 144 -3.00 13.55 -15.90
C SER A 144 -2.42 12.75 -17.07
N THR A 145 -1.09 12.66 -17.17
CA THR A 145 -0.45 11.87 -18.23
C THR A 145 -0.68 10.37 -18.04
N ILE A 146 -0.56 9.86 -16.79
CA ILE A 146 -0.86 8.44 -16.48
C ILE A 146 -2.28 8.08 -16.93
N ILE A 147 -3.25 8.96 -16.67
CA ILE A 147 -4.65 8.76 -17.06
C ILE A 147 -4.78 8.79 -18.59
N ARG A 148 -4.24 9.82 -19.23
CA ARG A 148 -4.33 10.04 -20.67
C ARG A 148 -3.74 8.91 -21.51
N ILE A 149 -2.64 8.28 -21.05
CA ILE A 149 -2.01 7.16 -21.74
C ILE A 149 -2.62 5.79 -21.37
N GLY A 150 -3.74 5.79 -20.62
CA GLY A 150 -4.46 4.55 -20.24
C GLY A 150 -3.72 3.65 -19.24
N ARG A 151 -2.80 4.20 -18.43
CA ARG A 151 -2.02 3.42 -17.44
C ARG A 151 -2.55 3.54 -16.01
N ALA A 152 -3.65 4.28 -15.79
CA ALA A 152 -4.18 4.57 -14.46
C ALA A 152 -4.55 3.30 -13.67
N GLU A 153 -5.20 2.33 -14.30
CA GLU A 153 -5.56 1.06 -13.66
C GLU A 153 -4.32 0.30 -13.16
N LYS A 154 -3.33 0.11 -14.03
CA LYS A 154 -2.08 -0.58 -13.68
C LYS A 154 -1.33 0.17 -12.57
N PHE A 155 -1.34 1.50 -12.62
CA PHE A 155 -0.69 2.33 -11.61
C PHE A 155 -1.39 2.22 -10.25
N ILE A 156 -2.73 2.22 -10.21
CA ILE A 156 -3.52 2.02 -8.98
C ILE A 156 -3.23 0.65 -8.37
N ILE A 157 -3.17 -0.41 -9.18
CA ILE A 157 -2.84 -1.75 -8.71
C ILE A 157 -1.43 -1.75 -8.10
N ALA A 158 -0.45 -1.22 -8.81
CA ALA A 158 0.94 -1.15 -8.35
C ALA A 158 1.09 -0.34 -7.05
N MET A 159 0.40 0.79 -6.93
CA MET A 159 0.39 1.59 -5.71
C MET A 159 -0.26 0.85 -4.54
N SER A 160 -1.37 0.15 -4.77
CA SER A 160 -2.06 -0.65 -3.74
C SER A 160 -1.18 -1.79 -3.23
N GLU A 161 -0.53 -2.52 -4.12
CA GLU A 161 0.42 -3.59 -3.79
C GLU A 161 1.65 -3.05 -3.03
N LEU A 162 2.16 -1.88 -3.41
CA LEU A 162 3.25 -1.20 -2.71
C LEU A 162 2.84 -0.81 -1.27
N ILE A 163 1.64 -0.26 -1.09
CA ILE A 163 1.12 0.07 0.25
C ILE A 163 1.01 -1.18 1.11
N GLN A 164 0.50 -2.30 0.57
CA GLN A 164 0.47 -3.58 1.28
C GLN A 164 1.89 -4.02 1.70
N ARG A 165 2.84 -4.03 0.75
CA ARG A 165 4.23 -4.42 0.98
C ARG A 165 4.92 -3.57 2.06
N LEU A 166 4.67 -2.26 2.09
CA LEU A 166 5.25 -1.33 3.06
C LEU A 166 4.51 -1.29 4.40
N THR A 167 3.39 -2.01 4.54
CA THR A 167 2.61 -1.99 5.77
C THR A 167 3.10 -3.01 6.78
N VAL A 168 3.47 -4.21 6.32
CA VAL A 168 3.97 -5.31 7.16
C VAL A 168 5.49 -5.41 7.01
N ASP A 169 6.23 -5.28 8.10
CA ASP A 169 7.69 -5.42 8.12
C ASP A 169 8.12 -6.83 8.50
N HIS A 170 7.51 -7.36 9.56
CA HIS A 170 7.80 -8.69 10.09
C HIS A 170 6.50 -9.41 10.39
N LEU A 171 6.41 -10.65 9.95
CA LEU A 171 5.32 -11.57 10.24
C LEU A 171 5.85 -12.66 11.17
N HIS A 172 5.22 -12.80 12.32
CA HIS A 172 5.48 -13.86 13.28
C HIS A 172 4.27 -14.79 13.32
N ILE A 173 4.48 -16.06 13.04
CA ILE A 173 3.45 -17.08 13.13
C ILE A 173 3.73 -17.94 14.34
N VAL A 174 2.78 -18.02 15.25
CA VAL A 174 2.91 -18.63 16.58
C VAL A 174 2.01 -19.86 16.70
N GLY A 175 2.18 -20.84 15.82
CA GLY A 175 1.51 -22.13 15.92
C GLY A 175 0.25 -22.31 15.08
N ASP A 176 -0.28 -23.51 15.09
CA ASP A 176 -1.53 -24.00 14.50
C ASP A 176 -1.78 -23.54 13.04
N ILE A 177 -0.79 -23.78 12.18
CA ILE A 177 -0.79 -23.28 10.80
C ILE A 177 -1.55 -24.23 9.86
N TYR A 178 -1.35 -25.55 10.00
CA TYR A 178 -1.64 -26.51 8.93
C TYR A 178 -2.78 -27.47 9.20
N ASP A 179 -3.32 -27.51 10.39
CA ASP A 179 -4.40 -28.40 10.78
C ASP A 179 -5.77 -27.84 10.37
N ARG A 180 -6.75 -28.70 10.15
CA ARG A 180 -8.19 -28.48 9.93
C ARG A 180 -8.62 -27.91 8.58
N GLY A 181 -8.13 -26.75 8.13
CA GLY A 181 -8.62 -26.05 6.92
C GLY A 181 -8.16 -26.71 5.61
N PRO A 182 -8.71 -26.30 4.48
CA PRO A 182 -8.47 -26.93 3.18
C PRO A 182 -7.17 -26.45 2.48
N GLY A 183 -6.55 -25.37 2.95
CA GLY A 183 -5.48 -24.67 2.23
C GLY A 183 -4.09 -24.63 2.88
N PRO A 184 -3.66 -25.64 3.70
CA PRO A 184 -2.35 -25.56 4.35
C PRO A 184 -1.18 -25.52 3.35
N HIS A 185 -1.26 -26.23 2.24
CA HIS A 185 -0.25 -26.22 1.17
C HIS A 185 -0.14 -24.84 0.51
N ILE A 186 -1.25 -24.13 0.29
CA ILE A 186 -1.25 -22.78 -0.28
C ILE A 186 -0.60 -21.78 0.70
N ILE A 187 -0.85 -21.96 2.00
CA ILE A 187 -0.23 -21.12 3.04
C ILE A 187 1.28 -21.37 3.06
N MET A 188 1.72 -22.63 2.98
CA MET A 188 3.14 -22.98 2.94
C MET A 188 3.84 -22.33 1.75
N ASP A 189 3.29 -22.48 0.55
CA ASP A 189 3.83 -21.87 -0.66
C ASP A 189 3.96 -20.35 -0.48
N LYS A 190 2.91 -19.72 0.06
CA LYS A 190 2.91 -18.26 0.30
C LYS A 190 3.93 -17.78 1.33
N LEU A 191 4.31 -18.61 2.29
CA LEU A 191 5.32 -18.29 3.29
C LEU A 191 6.75 -18.52 2.78
N MET A 192 6.93 -19.32 1.73
CA MET A 192 8.24 -19.59 1.10
C MET A 192 8.60 -18.59 0.01
N ASP A 193 7.62 -17.88 -0.58
CA ASP A 193 7.79 -16.82 -1.59
C ASP A 193 8.25 -15.48 -0.95
#